data_732d42faefdf1c7006fdcc07a738b468
#
_entry.id   732d42faefdf1c7006fdcc07a738b468
#
_cell.length_a   1.000
_cell.length_b   1.000
_cell.length_c   1.000
_cell.angle_alpha   90.00
_cell.angle_beta   90.00
_cell.angle_gamma   90.00
#
_symmetry.space_group_name_H-M   'P 1'
#
loop_
_entity.id
_entity.type
_entity.pdbx_description
1 polymer ?
#
loop_
_entity_poly.entity_id
_entity_poly.type
_entity_poly.pdbx_seq_one_letter_code
_entity_poly.pdbx_strand_id
1 'polypeptide(L)'
;MCCVNGLPMQVGLNTLLRQGKPDRLLIEPTGLGHPTQILDMLTAEVYQPWIELNATLCLLDPRQLLDERAVNNDNFRDQLAAADIVIANKEDRASDESRAALNEWWLREGAGREMITAQNGHIDISLLDKPRQNLREIPSSPDHNHSHGATRGLAALSLPEHQRWRRSINSGQGYVGCGWIFDADTLFDTVGILEWARLAP
;
A
#
# COMPACT_ATOMS: atom_id res chain seq x y z
N MET A 1 6.96 -3.50 -3.00
CA MET A 1 8.01 -2.46 -2.86
C MET A 1 7.81 -1.80 -1.50
N CYS A 2 8.49 -2.28 -0.48
CA CYS A 2 8.48 -1.65 0.83
C CYS A 2 9.43 -0.46 0.83
N CYS A 3 8.99 0.67 1.42
CA CYS A 3 9.79 1.84 1.71
C CYS A 3 10.36 2.53 0.46
N VAL A 4 9.51 3.20 -0.27
CA VAL A 4 9.98 3.91 -1.45
C VAL A 4 9.79 5.41 -1.28
N ASN A 5 10.55 5.94 -0.38
CA ASN A 5 10.98 7.31 -0.50
C ASN A 5 12.32 7.28 -1.18
N GLY A 6 12.40 7.80 -2.36
CA GLY A 6 13.68 8.11 -2.90
C GLY A 6 13.94 7.66 -4.32
N LEU A 7 15.19 7.84 -4.65
CA LEU A 7 15.81 7.64 -5.95
C LEU A 7 15.33 6.39 -6.72
N PRO A 8 15.19 5.19 -6.08
CA PRO A 8 14.78 3.99 -6.83
C PRO A 8 13.39 4.06 -7.45
N MET A 9 12.40 4.66 -6.77
CA MET A 9 11.07 4.83 -7.35
C MET A 9 11.06 5.86 -8.47
N GLN A 10 11.75 6.98 -8.27
CA GLN A 10 11.88 8.00 -9.31
C GLN A 10 12.56 7.45 -10.54
N VAL A 11 13.64 6.67 -10.37
CA VAL A 11 14.34 6.02 -11.49
C VAL A 11 13.42 5.04 -12.20
N GLY A 12 12.69 4.21 -11.46
CA GLY A 12 11.71 3.27 -12.02
C GLY A 12 10.60 3.98 -12.79
N LEU A 13 10.02 5.02 -12.21
CA LEU A 13 8.97 5.83 -12.84
C LEU A 13 9.49 6.51 -14.11
N ASN A 14 10.65 7.17 -14.05
CA ASN A 14 11.27 7.81 -15.21
C ASN A 14 11.57 6.82 -16.34
N THR A 15 12.05 5.62 -15.99
CA THR A 15 12.31 4.57 -16.97
C THR A 15 11.00 4.11 -17.62
N LEU A 16 9.95 3.89 -16.82
CA LEU A 16 8.65 3.47 -17.32
C LEU A 16 8.03 4.51 -18.25
N LEU A 17 8.04 5.79 -17.86
CA LEU A 17 7.50 6.88 -18.66
C LEU A 17 8.26 7.07 -19.98
N ARG A 18 9.60 6.97 -19.96
CA ARG A 18 10.43 7.18 -21.16
C ARG A 18 10.40 6.02 -22.12
N GLN A 19 10.46 4.79 -21.61
CA GLN A 19 10.59 3.57 -22.43
C GLN A 19 9.22 2.93 -22.70
N GLY A 20 8.37 2.84 -21.68
CA GLY A 20 7.08 2.19 -21.78
C GLY A 20 6.00 3.07 -22.40
N LYS A 21 6.08 4.38 -22.20
CA LYS A 21 5.08 5.37 -22.64
C LYS A 21 3.66 4.86 -22.45
N PRO A 22 3.27 4.43 -21.24
CA PRO A 22 1.98 3.85 -21.01
C PRO A 22 0.88 4.92 -21.13
N ASP A 23 -0.27 4.55 -21.71
CA ASP A 23 -1.46 5.40 -21.72
C ASP A 23 -2.07 5.55 -20.33
N ARG A 24 -1.85 4.55 -19.45
CA ARG A 24 -2.34 4.53 -18.08
C ARG A 24 -1.32 3.87 -17.15
N LEU A 25 -1.11 4.48 -16.01
CA LEU A 25 -0.26 3.98 -14.94
C LEU A 25 -1.10 3.79 -13.66
N LEU A 26 -1.11 2.57 -13.12
CA LEU A 26 -1.71 2.26 -11.84
C LEU A 26 -0.60 2.01 -10.82
N ILE A 27 -0.68 2.69 -9.68
CA ILE A 27 0.29 2.55 -8.60
C ILE A 27 -0.43 2.03 -7.36
N GLU A 28 -0.05 0.84 -6.92
CA GLU A 28 -0.51 0.25 -5.66
C GLU A 28 0.62 0.32 -4.64
N PRO A 29 0.53 1.18 -3.62
CA PRO A 29 1.45 1.16 -2.48
C PRO A 29 1.28 -0.15 -1.69
N THR A 30 2.32 -0.54 -0.96
CA THR A 30 2.15 -1.61 0.03
C THR A 30 1.20 -1.15 1.14
N GLY A 31 0.50 -2.08 1.80
CA GLY A 31 -0.39 -1.75 2.92
C GLY A 31 0.28 -1.04 4.11
N LEU A 32 1.61 -1.02 4.15
CA LEU A 32 2.42 -0.27 5.12
C LEU A 32 3.02 1.02 4.52
N GLY A 33 2.65 1.36 3.28
CA GLY A 33 3.15 2.55 2.61
C GLY A 33 2.41 3.82 3.02
N HIS A 34 3.10 4.94 2.96
CA HIS A 34 2.52 6.28 3.15
C HIS A 34 2.15 6.85 1.77
N PRO A 35 0.87 6.89 1.40
CA PRO A 35 0.45 7.35 0.06
C PRO A 35 0.78 8.83 -0.18
N THR A 36 0.80 9.64 0.87
CA THR A 36 1.13 11.06 0.82
C THR A 36 2.45 11.32 0.09
N GLN A 37 3.49 10.57 0.43
CA GLN A 37 4.82 10.76 -0.16
C GLN A 37 4.86 10.40 -1.66
N ILE A 38 4.05 9.42 -2.07
CA ILE A 38 3.91 9.06 -3.48
C ILE A 38 3.16 10.16 -4.22
N LEU A 39 2.08 10.68 -3.62
CA LEU A 39 1.30 11.76 -4.18
C LEU A 39 2.13 13.04 -4.33
N ASP A 40 2.92 13.42 -3.33
CA ASP A 40 3.84 14.55 -3.37
C ASP A 40 4.84 14.42 -4.51
N MET A 41 5.39 13.22 -4.69
CA MET A 41 6.30 12.97 -5.79
C MET A 41 5.60 13.08 -7.14
N LEU A 42 4.42 12.48 -7.32
CA LEU A 42 3.69 12.48 -8.59
C LEU A 42 3.15 13.87 -8.97
N THR A 43 2.87 14.72 -7.98
CA THR A 43 2.43 16.10 -8.19
C THR A 43 3.57 17.09 -8.36
N ALA A 44 4.82 16.64 -8.21
CA ALA A 44 5.99 17.50 -8.44
C ALA A 44 5.99 18.07 -9.85
N GLU A 45 6.45 19.31 -9.99
CA GLU A 45 6.43 20.09 -11.22
C GLU A 45 7.08 19.37 -12.40
N VAL A 46 8.12 18.57 -12.15
CA VAL A 46 8.84 17.78 -13.16
C VAL A 46 7.97 16.72 -13.84
N TYR A 47 6.90 16.24 -13.19
CA TYR A 47 6.01 15.23 -13.74
C TYR A 47 4.75 15.78 -14.38
N GLN A 48 4.36 17.02 -14.09
CA GLN A 48 3.15 17.65 -14.64
C GLN A 48 3.00 17.55 -16.18
N PRO A 49 4.07 17.67 -16.98
CA PRO A 49 3.94 17.52 -18.43
C PRO A 49 3.70 16.07 -18.90
N TRP A 50 3.86 15.08 -18.01
CA TRP A 50 3.88 13.66 -18.38
C TRP A 50 2.79 12.85 -17.70
N ILE A 51 2.26 13.33 -16.57
CA ILE A 51 1.32 12.60 -15.75
C ILE A 51 0.13 13.51 -15.44
N GLU A 52 -1.06 13.03 -15.76
CA GLU A 52 -2.32 13.51 -15.22
C GLU A 52 -2.72 12.59 -14.06
N LEU A 53 -2.77 13.14 -12.84
CA LEU A 53 -3.09 12.38 -11.64
C LEU A 53 -4.59 12.40 -11.40
N ASN A 54 -5.22 11.25 -11.57
CA ASN A 54 -6.63 11.04 -11.27
C ASN A 54 -6.87 10.78 -9.77
N ALA A 55 -8.15 10.54 -9.43
CA ALA A 55 -8.59 10.30 -8.07
C ALA A 55 -7.80 9.15 -7.40
N THR A 56 -7.42 9.37 -6.16
CA THR A 56 -6.82 8.34 -5.30
C THR A 56 -7.93 7.49 -4.69
N LEU A 57 -7.87 6.18 -4.95
CA LEU A 57 -8.82 5.21 -4.44
C LEU A 57 -8.26 4.52 -3.20
N CYS A 58 -9.02 4.46 -2.11
CA CYS A 58 -8.67 3.68 -0.93
C CYS A 58 -9.64 2.50 -0.78
N LEU A 59 -9.10 1.29 -0.75
CA LEU A 59 -9.87 0.08 -0.47
C LEU A 59 -9.96 -0.13 1.04
N LEU A 60 -11.18 -0.12 1.57
CA LEU A 60 -11.48 -0.31 2.98
C LEU A 60 -12.28 -1.60 3.19
N ASP A 61 -11.82 -2.46 4.06
CA ASP A 61 -12.64 -3.56 4.59
C ASP A 61 -13.41 -3.04 5.82
N PRO A 62 -14.76 -2.96 5.79
CA PRO A 62 -15.54 -2.38 6.88
C PRO A 62 -15.29 -3.02 8.25
N ARG A 63 -14.88 -4.30 8.27
CA ARG A 63 -14.57 -5.03 9.51
C ARG A 63 -13.36 -4.47 10.24
N GLN A 64 -12.44 -3.81 9.54
CA GLN A 64 -11.26 -3.18 10.13
C GLN A 64 -11.63 -2.00 11.04
N LEU A 65 -12.81 -1.40 10.85
CA LEU A 65 -13.29 -0.32 11.71
C LEU A 65 -13.71 -0.79 13.10
N LEU A 66 -13.91 -2.09 13.30
CA LEU A 66 -14.15 -2.70 14.62
C LEU A 66 -12.84 -3.06 15.34
N ASP A 67 -11.71 -3.03 14.68
CA ASP A 67 -10.40 -3.30 15.27
C ASP A 67 -9.74 -1.98 15.69
N GLU A 68 -9.69 -1.74 16.99
CA GLU A 68 -9.04 -0.55 17.56
C GLU A 68 -7.57 -0.42 17.15
N ARG A 69 -6.87 -1.54 16.92
CA ARG A 69 -5.47 -1.52 16.47
C ARG A 69 -5.36 -1.01 15.04
N ALA A 70 -6.30 -1.40 14.17
CA ALA A 70 -6.34 -0.91 12.81
C ALA A 70 -6.69 0.58 12.77
N VAL A 71 -7.74 1.00 13.48
CA VAL A 71 -8.20 2.40 13.50
C VAL A 71 -7.16 3.34 14.13
N ASN A 72 -6.37 2.86 15.09
CA ASN A 72 -5.33 3.64 15.75
C ASN A 72 -3.97 3.58 15.01
N ASN A 73 -3.89 2.85 13.90
CA ASN A 73 -2.67 2.78 13.10
C ASN A 73 -2.54 4.03 12.20
N ASP A 74 -1.42 4.71 12.28
CA ASP A 74 -1.18 5.94 11.52
C ASP A 74 -1.23 5.71 10.01
N ASN A 75 -0.69 4.60 9.50
CA ASN A 75 -0.78 4.27 8.07
C ASN A 75 -2.21 4.09 7.60
N PHE A 76 -3.06 3.45 8.42
CA PHE A 76 -4.48 3.28 8.10
C PHE A 76 -5.17 4.64 7.97
N ARG A 77 -4.89 5.54 8.90
CA ARG A 77 -5.42 6.91 8.87
C ARG A 77 -4.91 7.70 7.68
N ASP A 78 -3.60 7.63 7.40
CA ASP A 78 -2.98 8.31 6.26
C ASP A 78 -3.54 7.82 4.93
N GLN A 79 -3.74 6.50 4.78
CA GLN A 79 -4.33 5.93 3.58
C GLN A 79 -5.76 6.41 3.35
N LEU A 80 -6.56 6.44 4.40
CA LEU A 80 -7.92 6.97 4.33
C LEU A 80 -7.93 8.48 4.10
N ALA A 81 -7.02 9.24 4.72
CA ALA A 81 -6.94 10.69 4.55
C ALA A 81 -6.53 11.09 3.14
N ALA A 82 -5.66 10.32 2.50
CA ALA A 82 -5.17 10.58 1.14
C ALA A 82 -6.19 10.23 0.04
N ALA A 83 -7.28 9.53 0.38
CA ALA A 83 -8.26 9.06 -0.60
C ALA A 83 -9.22 10.16 -1.05
N ASP A 84 -9.44 10.27 -2.34
CA ASP A 84 -10.55 11.02 -2.93
C ASP A 84 -11.83 10.18 -2.91
N ILE A 85 -11.71 8.88 -3.13
CA ILE A 85 -12.81 7.93 -3.13
C ILE A 85 -12.47 6.76 -2.20
N VAL A 86 -13.39 6.41 -1.32
CA VAL A 86 -13.29 5.23 -0.45
C VAL A 86 -14.15 4.12 -1.00
N ILE A 87 -13.56 2.96 -1.25
CA ILE A 87 -14.27 1.76 -1.72
C ILE A 87 -14.39 0.80 -0.55
N ALA A 88 -15.58 0.72 0.06
CA ALA A 88 -15.90 -0.25 1.09
C ALA A 88 -16.08 -1.62 0.42
N ASN A 89 -15.00 -2.39 0.35
CA ASN A 89 -14.96 -3.70 -0.30
C ASN A 89 -15.27 -4.82 0.69
N LYS A 90 -15.53 -6.02 0.19
CA LYS A 90 -15.92 -7.21 0.96
C LYS A 90 -17.26 -7.04 1.69
N GLU A 91 -18.19 -6.33 1.06
CA GLU A 91 -19.53 -6.10 1.61
C GLU A 91 -20.28 -7.42 1.86
N ASP A 92 -19.97 -8.46 1.09
CA ASP A 92 -20.45 -9.83 1.24
C ASP A 92 -20.04 -10.48 2.57
N ARG A 93 -18.99 -9.94 3.23
CA ARG A 93 -18.46 -10.42 4.53
C ARG A 93 -18.73 -9.46 5.68
N ALA A 94 -19.34 -8.32 5.40
CA ALA A 94 -19.62 -7.32 6.40
C ALA A 94 -20.82 -7.75 7.27
N SER A 95 -20.65 -7.70 8.60
CA SER A 95 -21.73 -7.85 9.56
C SER A 95 -22.52 -6.53 9.69
N ASP A 96 -23.71 -6.59 10.27
CA ASP A 96 -24.48 -5.37 10.56
C ASP A 96 -23.72 -4.40 11.46
N GLU A 97 -22.93 -4.93 12.40
CA GLU A 97 -22.08 -4.15 13.28
C GLU A 97 -20.97 -3.42 12.48
N SER A 98 -20.31 -4.11 11.55
CA SER A 98 -19.28 -3.47 10.72
C SER A 98 -19.86 -2.45 9.74
N ARG A 99 -21.09 -2.65 9.24
CA ARG A 99 -21.81 -1.67 8.44
C ARG A 99 -22.20 -0.43 9.26
N ALA A 100 -22.63 -0.64 10.49
CA ALA A 100 -22.93 0.46 11.41
C ALA A 100 -21.66 1.27 11.71
N ALA A 101 -20.53 0.60 12.00
CA ALA A 101 -19.24 1.25 12.21
C ALA A 101 -18.78 2.04 10.98
N LEU A 102 -18.98 1.49 9.76
CA LEU A 102 -18.67 2.18 8.50
C LEU A 102 -19.50 3.46 8.37
N ASN A 103 -20.79 3.39 8.62
CA ASN A 103 -21.68 4.55 8.53
C ASN A 103 -21.32 5.62 9.56
N GLU A 104 -21.02 5.23 10.80
CA GLU A 104 -20.58 6.15 11.86
C GLU A 104 -19.24 6.82 11.49
N TRP A 105 -18.26 6.04 11.03
CA TRP A 105 -16.99 6.57 10.57
C TRP A 105 -17.20 7.53 9.39
N TRP A 106 -18.06 7.18 8.44
CA TRP A 106 -18.34 8.01 7.27
C TRP A 106 -18.97 9.35 7.63
N LEU A 107 -19.91 9.37 8.56
CA LEU A 107 -20.52 10.60 9.04
C LEU A 107 -19.50 11.54 9.70
N ARG A 108 -18.50 10.97 10.36
CA ARG A 108 -17.47 11.75 11.06
C ARG A 108 -16.34 12.18 10.14
N GLU A 109 -15.86 11.30 9.28
CA GLU A 109 -14.61 11.48 8.53
C GLU A 109 -14.82 11.60 7.00
N GLY A 110 -16.00 11.26 6.51
CA GLY A 110 -16.28 11.14 5.08
C GLY A 110 -16.48 12.45 4.32
N ALA A 111 -16.61 13.60 5.02
CA ALA A 111 -16.95 14.88 4.41
C ALA A 111 -16.05 15.24 3.21
N GLY A 112 -16.68 15.59 2.07
CA GLY A 112 -15.99 16.00 0.84
C GLY A 112 -15.39 14.85 0.03
N ARG A 113 -15.77 13.59 0.31
CA ARG A 113 -15.34 12.40 -0.42
C ARG A 113 -16.56 11.63 -0.96
N GLU A 114 -16.29 10.70 -1.86
CA GLU A 114 -17.26 9.73 -2.34
C GLU A 114 -16.99 8.37 -1.68
N MET A 115 -18.05 7.66 -1.27
CA MET A 115 -17.95 6.27 -0.82
C MET A 115 -18.76 5.36 -1.73
N ILE A 116 -18.18 4.25 -2.10
CA ILE A 116 -18.78 3.21 -2.92
C ILE A 116 -18.64 1.88 -2.21
N THR A 117 -19.71 1.08 -2.21
CA THR A 117 -19.64 -0.30 -1.73
C THR A 117 -19.27 -1.25 -2.85
N ALA A 118 -18.45 -2.26 -2.56
CA ALA A 118 -18.03 -3.25 -3.53
C ALA A 118 -17.97 -4.66 -2.92
N GLN A 119 -18.09 -5.65 -3.79
CA GLN A 119 -17.89 -7.07 -3.48
C GLN A 119 -16.88 -7.66 -4.43
N ASN A 120 -15.93 -8.43 -3.89
CA ASN A 120 -14.87 -9.07 -4.69
C ASN A 120 -14.10 -8.09 -5.62
N GLY A 121 -13.99 -6.83 -5.22
CA GLY A 121 -13.32 -5.80 -6.01
C GLY A 121 -14.06 -5.35 -7.27
N HIS A 122 -15.33 -5.71 -7.45
CA HIS A 122 -16.11 -5.27 -8.61
C HIS A 122 -16.54 -3.83 -8.44
N ILE A 123 -16.02 -2.97 -9.27
CA ILE A 123 -16.32 -1.54 -9.34
C ILE A 123 -16.51 -1.13 -10.81
N ASP A 124 -17.18 0.00 -11.03
CA ASP A 124 -17.21 0.60 -12.35
C ASP A 124 -15.81 1.14 -12.69
N ILE A 125 -15.27 0.73 -13.84
CA ILE A 125 -13.93 1.12 -14.29
C ILE A 125 -13.81 2.64 -14.52
N SER A 126 -14.91 3.32 -14.77
CA SER A 126 -14.95 4.79 -14.92
C SER A 126 -14.48 5.54 -13.66
N LEU A 127 -14.47 4.88 -12.50
CA LEU A 127 -13.91 5.44 -11.27
C LEU A 127 -12.42 5.78 -11.39
N LEU A 128 -11.70 5.05 -12.25
CA LEU A 128 -10.28 5.29 -12.50
C LEU A 128 -10.03 6.57 -13.31
N ASP A 129 -11.07 7.10 -13.95
CA ASP A 129 -10.99 8.33 -14.77
C ASP A 129 -11.54 9.56 -14.04
N LYS A 130 -12.00 9.41 -12.81
CA LYS A 130 -12.44 10.56 -12.02
C LYS A 130 -11.27 11.47 -11.70
N PRO A 131 -11.45 12.79 -11.82
CA PRO A 131 -10.41 13.75 -11.49
C PRO A 131 -10.12 13.73 -9.98
N ARG A 132 -8.88 14.01 -9.63
CA ARG A 132 -8.49 14.23 -8.25
C ARG A 132 -9.22 15.44 -7.68
N GLN A 133 -9.76 15.29 -6.49
CA GLN A 133 -10.35 16.40 -5.74
C GLN A 133 -9.26 17.12 -4.95
N ASN A 134 -8.71 18.19 -5.50
CA ASN A 134 -7.58 18.96 -4.93
C ASN A 134 -7.90 19.71 -3.61
N LEU A 135 -9.00 19.40 -2.94
CA LEU A 135 -9.55 20.23 -1.86
C LEU A 135 -8.96 19.89 -0.48
N ARG A 136 -8.00 19.00 -0.37
CA ARG A 136 -7.38 18.67 0.93
C ARG A 136 -5.90 19.00 0.89
N GLU A 137 -5.49 19.88 1.79
CA GLU A 137 -4.13 19.83 2.29
C GLU A 137 -3.95 18.46 2.91
N ILE A 138 -3.18 17.61 2.24
CA ILE A 138 -2.79 16.31 2.81
C ILE A 138 -2.00 16.67 4.07
N PRO A 139 -2.44 16.27 5.27
CA PRO A 139 -1.67 16.53 6.47
C PRO A 139 -0.27 15.98 6.23
N SER A 140 0.73 16.85 6.21
CA SER A 140 2.11 16.40 6.18
C SER A 140 2.31 15.55 7.43
N SER A 141 2.44 14.24 7.26
CA SER A 141 2.83 13.36 8.36
C SER A 141 4.09 13.95 8.98
N PRO A 142 4.11 14.19 10.30
CA PRO A 142 5.36 14.58 10.94
C PRO A 142 6.39 13.53 10.54
N ASP A 143 7.57 13.98 10.12
CA ASP A 143 8.69 13.12 9.78
C ASP A 143 8.89 12.09 10.90
N HIS A 144 8.19 10.99 10.82
CA HIS A 144 8.55 9.80 11.57
C HIS A 144 9.85 9.34 10.93
N ASN A 145 10.91 9.88 11.46
CA ASN A 145 12.28 9.49 11.20
C ASN A 145 12.42 8.04 11.68
N HIS A 146 11.77 7.12 10.95
CA HIS A 146 12.10 5.73 11.06
C HIS A 146 13.54 5.64 10.58
N SER A 147 14.45 5.65 11.54
CA SER A 147 15.84 5.29 11.35
C SER A 147 15.88 3.82 10.91
N HIS A 148 15.37 3.57 9.72
CA HIS A 148 15.68 2.36 8.98
C HIS A 148 17.15 2.50 8.66
N GLY A 149 17.95 1.77 9.42
CA GLY A 149 19.40 1.71 9.22
C GLY A 149 19.69 1.68 7.73
N ALA A 150 20.36 2.72 7.30
CA ALA A 150 20.64 3.04 5.90
C ALA A 150 21.10 1.79 5.15
N THR A 151 20.70 1.75 3.89
CA THR A 151 21.39 1.04 2.81
C THR A 151 21.52 -0.48 2.95
N ARG A 152 20.42 -1.15 2.76
CA ARG A 152 20.48 -2.55 2.32
C ARG A 152 19.57 -2.76 1.10
N GLY A 153 19.83 -2.03 0.01
CA GLY A 153 19.20 -2.28 -1.28
C GLY A 153 19.40 -3.72 -1.74
N LEU A 154 19.66 -3.96 -3.00
CA LEU A 154 19.89 -5.29 -3.58
C LEU A 154 20.92 -6.14 -2.79
N ALA A 155 21.88 -5.51 -2.11
CA ALA A 155 22.81 -6.20 -1.20
C ALA A 155 22.12 -6.91 -0.02
N ALA A 156 20.93 -6.46 0.38
CA ALA A 156 20.14 -7.16 1.41
C ALA A 156 19.52 -8.46 0.89
N LEU A 157 19.43 -8.63 -0.40
CA LEU A 157 18.93 -9.84 -1.06
C LEU A 157 20.05 -10.81 -1.46
N SER A 158 21.33 -10.45 -1.24
CA SER A 158 22.46 -11.32 -1.53
C SER A 158 22.73 -12.25 -0.35
N LEU A 159 23.12 -13.47 -0.67
CA LEU A 159 23.68 -14.40 0.30
C LEU A 159 25.19 -14.16 0.43
N PRO A 160 25.75 -14.22 1.67
CA PRO A 160 27.19 -14.27 1.83
C PRO A 160 27.79 -15.48 1.11
N GLU A 161 29.04 -15.36 0.66
CA GLU A 161 29.77 -16.50 0.09
C GLU A 161 29.71 -17.70 1.04
N HIS A 162 29.39 -18.87 0.52
CA HIS A 162 29.25 -20.15 1.27
C HIS A 162 27.97 -20.34 2.10
N GLN A 163 27.02 -19.40 2.09
CA GLN A 163 25.71 -19.62 2.70
C GLN A 163 24.66 -20.01 1.65
N ARG A 164 23.98 -21.13 1.88
CA ARG A 164 22.89 -21.59 1.01
C ARG A 164 21.54 -20.96 1.33
N TRP A 165 21.39 -20.40 2.51
CA TRP A 165 20.18 -19.70 2.93
C TRP A 165 20.45 -18.69 4.04
N ARG A 166 19.55 -17.73 4.18
CA ARG A 166 19.54 -16.74 5.25
C ARG A 166 18.12 -16.43 5.69
N ARG A 167 17.93 -16.30 6.99
CA ARG A 167 16.69 -15.79 7.60
C ARG A 167 16.85 -14.32 7.92
N SER A 168 15.78 -13.55 7.65
CA SER A 168 15.67 -12.15 8.03
C SER A 168 14.41 -11.95 8.85
N ILE A 169 14.51 -11.26 9.97
CA ILE A 169 13.38 -10.88 10.82
C ILE A 169 13.31 -9.37 10.81
N ASN A 170 12.15 -8.85 10.49
CA ASN A 170 11.84 -7.42 10.55
C ASN A 170 10.69 -7.22 11.53
N SER A 171 10.78 -6.17 12.36
CA SER A 171 9.69 -5.78 13.25
C SER A 171 9.39 -4.30 13.06
N GLY A 172 8.11 -3.96 13.10
CA GLY A 172 7.66 -2.58 13.01
C GLY A 172 6.15 -2.49 13.21
N GLN A 173 5.67 -1.42 13.80
CA GLN A 173 4.25 -1.11 13.99
C GLN A 173 3.43 -2.24 14.65
N GLY A 174 4.07 -2.99 15.57
CA GLY A 174 3.42 -4.11 16.27
C GLY A 174 3.39 -5.43 15.48
N TYR A 175 3.98 -5.46 14.30
CA TYR A 175 4.10 -6.67 13.47
C TYR A 175 5.53 -7.19 13.44
N VAL A 176 5.66 -8.50 13.29
CA VAL A 176 6.94 -9.18 13.06
C VAL A 176 6.84 -9.93 11.74
N GLY A 177 7.69 -9.57 10.80
CA GLY A 177 7.85 -10.26 9.53
C GLY A 177 9.07 -11.15 9.54
N CYS A 178 8.97 -12.35 8.99
CA CYS A 178 10.09 -13.27 8.82
C CYS A 178 10.19 -13.69 7.36
N GLY A 179 11.39 -13.60 6.80
CA GLY A 179 11.65 -14.00 5.44
C GLY A 179 12.90 -14.86 5.35
N TRP A 180 12.94 -15.72 4.34
CA TRP A 180 14.10 -16.56 4.02
C TRP A 180 14.55 -16.27 2.60
N ILE A 181 15.84 -16.23 2.41
CA ILE A 181 16.49 -16.10 1.10
C ILE A 181 17.33 -17.36 0.92
N PHE A 182 17.13 -18.02 -0.20
CA PHE A 182 17.86 -19.23 -0.57
C PHE A 182 18.70 -18.95 -1.81
N ASP A 183 19.74 -19.78 -2.03
CA ASP A 183 20.48 -19.75 -3.28
C ASP A 183 19.59 -20.21 -4.45
N ALA A 184 19.97 -19.81 -5.66
CA ALA A 184 19.18 -20.11 -6.87
C ALA A 184 19.08 -21.60 -7.20
N ASP A 185 19.99 -22.41 -6.67
CA ASP A 185 20.08 -23.85 -6.92
C ASP A 185 19.33 -24.68 -5.85
N THR A 186 18.69 -24.01 -4.88
CA THR A 186 17.92 -24.70 -3.85
C THR A 186 16.63 -25.27 -4.44
N LEU A 187 16.52 -26.59 -4.39
CA LEU A 187 15.30 -27.30 -4.77
C LEU A 187 14.43 -27.54 -3.54
N PHE A 188 13.16 -27.24 -3.66
CA PHE A 188 12.17 -27.45 -2.63
C PHE A 188 11.24 -28.59 -3.00
N ASP A 189 10.90 -29.43 -2.01
CA ASP A 189 9.81 -30.37 -2.16
C ASP A 189 8.46 -29.64 -2.10
N THR A 190 7.67 -29.78 -3.15
CA THR A 190 6.38 -29.08 -3.29
C THR A 190 5.41 -29.47 -2.17
N VAL A 191 5.38 -30.74 -1.78
CA VAL A 191 4.47 -31.23 -0.73
C VAL A 191 4.87 -30.62 0.61
N GLY A 192 6.16 -30.65 0.93
CA GLY A 192 6.70 -30.09 2.18
C GLY A 192 6.46 -28.59 2.31
N ILE A 193 6.59 -27.82 1.21
CA ILE A 193 6.26 -26.38 1.22
C ILE A 193 4.77 -26.13 1.46
N LEU A 194 3.90 -26.90 0.82
CA LEU A 194 2.45 -26.75 0.99
C LEU A 194 2.02 -27.10 2.42
N GLU A 195 2.59 -28.14 3.01
CA GLU A 195 2.36 -28.50 4.42
C GLU A 195 2.85 -27.41 5.35
N TRP A 196 4.06 -26.91 5.13
CA TRP A 196 4.60 -25.80 5.91
C TRP A 196 3.73 -24.54 5.83
N ALA A 197 3.25 -24.19 4.63
CA ALA A 197 2.39 -23.02 4.43
C ALA A 197 1.01 -23.15 5.14
N ARG A 198 0.52 -24.39 5.33
CA ARG A 198 -0.72 -24.64 6.09
C ARG A 198 -0.53 -24.51 7.59
N LEU A 199 0.68 -24.76 8.08
CA LEU A 199 1.04 -24.71 9.51
C LEU A 199 1.61 -23.34 9.93
N ALA A 200 1.92 -22.48 8.97
CA ALA A 200 2.40 -21.13 9.25
C ALA A 200 1.27 -20.32 9.93
N PRO A 201 1.57 -19.65 11.05
CA PRO A 201 0.59 -18.89 11.83
C PRO A 201 0.04 -17.68 11.07
#